data_0b46c907ca552f6ef77eed7474ad60ab
#
_entry.id   0b46c907ca552f6ef77eed7474ad60ab
#
_cell.length_a   1.000
_cell.length_b   1.000
_cell.length_c   1.000
_cell.angle_alpha   90.00
_cell.angle_beta   90.00
_cell.angle_gamma   90.00
#
_symmetry.space_group_name_H-M   'P 1'
#
loop_
_entity.id
_entity.type
_entity.pdbx_description
1 polymer ?
#
loop_
_entity_poly.entity_id
_entity_poly.type
_entity_poly.pdbx_seq_one_letter_code
_entity_poly.pdbx_strand_id
1 'polypeptide(L)'
;MADAYKPVALSNNAVLNGLIDGGAWNGPTVTYSFAAGDMNKNGISDFNEGDWKNFYREIINNIESFTQLNFKEVATAGNINFKLVEGGGGESGVPGPGTTTVDSIVGINSDVAGSAEAVKLGTFSLTWFHETGHALGLKHPHDVSLGPRLPGVDGPADKGTGYLNSQLYTVMGYTSPFLGEDNPFTSAVDFGAPVNAQPGSYGAIDIAALQHMYGARAHNTGTNSYKFSDDVDFNRGYTTIWDTGGVDTIEYVGASRTKIDLRAATLKAEVGGGGWISTSETLTGGYTIANGVVIENATGGNAADILIGNAAANVLSGHDGNDTLNGGLGADRLDGGAGNDTASYTNAAAGVTASLANAAANTGEANGDVYVSIQRLTGSSHADKLYGNTGANVLTGGSGNDLLNGGSGNDTLYGGLGADDMVGGAGGDTFLFKTLADSTVAVAGRDTIFDFSGSAGDRLDLSAIDANSATSGNQAFTYLGTAAFTGTAGELRCIKQASDTYVYGDSNGDKKVDFAIHLDNAVSLSNGDFVL
;
A
#
# COMPACT_ATOMS: atom_id res chain seq x y z
N MET A 1 -21.97 42.94 14.72
CA MET A 1 -21.81 41.60 14.12
C MET A 1 -20.41 41.17 14.50
N ALA A 2 -20.25 40.04 15.16
CA ALA A 2 -18.91 39.48 15.40
C ALA A 2 -18.27 39.21 14.05
N ASP A 3 -16.96 39.47 13.90
CA ASP A 3 -16.24 39.18 12.69
C ASP A 3 -16.46 37.71 12.33
N ALA A 4 -16.92 37.45 11.10
CA ALA A 4 -17.13 36.09 10.59
C ALA A 4 -15.82 35.33 10.39
N TYR A 5 -14.69 36.03 10.49
CA TYR A 5 -13.33 35.51 10.27
C TYR A 5 -12.54 35.36 11.58
N LYS A 6 -11.74 34.34 11.68
CA LYS A 6 -10.68 34.19 12.70
C LYS A 6 -9.33 33.86 12.04
N PRO A 7 -8.21 34.48 12.51
CA PRO A 7 -6.89 34.02 12.06
C PRO A 7 -6.60 32.61 12.56
N VAL A 8 -5.95 31.78 11.73
CA VAL A 8 -5.53 30.45 12.08
C VAL A 8 -4.03 30.44 12.33
N ALA A 9 -3.62 29.98 13.51
CA ALA A 9 -2.21 29.76 13.80
C ALA A 9 -1.69 28.58 12.98
N LEU A 10 -0.46 28.72 12.43
CA LEU A 10 0.20 27.61 11.76
C LEU A 10 0.45 26.46 12.75
N SER A 11 0.31 25.24 12.28
CA SER A 11 0.61 24.04 13.04
C SER A 11 2.13 23.80 13.11
N ASN A 12 2.57 22.84 13.92
CA ASN A 12 3.95 22.34 13.88
C ASN A 12 4.21 21.39 12.68
N ASN A 13 3.21 21.14 11.87
CA ASN A 13 3.28 20.23 10.71
C ASN A 13 3.37 21.05 9.42
N ALA A 14 4.50 20.92 8.71
CA ALA A 14 4.75 21.66 7.46
C ALA A 14 3.79 21.25 6.32
N VAL A 15 3.31 20.01 6.33
CA VAL A 15 2.36 19.52 5.33
C VAL A 15 1.01 20.24 5.47
N LEU A 16 0.49 20.35 6.69
CA LEU A 16 -0.78 21.08 6.94
C LEU A 16 -0.65 22.56 6.61
N ASN A 17 0.46 23.18 6.99
CA ASN A 17 0.70 24.60 6.73
C ASN A 17 0.75 24.92 5.24
N GLY A 18 1.12 23.94 4.41
CA GLY A 18 1.12 24.06 2.96
C GLY A 18 -0.27 24.24 2.33
N LEU A 19 -1.34 23.92 3.06
CA LEU A 19 -2.72 24.03 2.58
C LEU A 19 -3.56 25.11 3.28
N ILE A 20 -3.08 25.70 4.38
CA ILE A 20 -3.86 26.67 5.16
C ILE A 20 -3.56 28.09 4.69
N ASP A 21 -4.61 28.85 4.34
CA ASP A 21 -4.51 30.23 3.88
C ASP A 21 -4.48 31.28 5.03
N GLY A 22 -4.41 30.83 6.27
CA GLY A 22 -4.30 31.70 7.45
C GLY A 22 -5.63 32.26 7.97
N GLY A 23 -6.76 31.91 7.37
CA GLY A 23 -8.09 32.36 7.76
C GLY A 23 -9.12 31.26 7.83
N ALA A 24 -10.06 31.39 8.78
CA ALA A 24 -11.18 30.46 8.94
C ALA A 24 -12.44 31.20 9.36
N TRP A 25 -13.59 30.59 9.14
CA TRP A 25 -14.87 31.12 9.66
C TRP A 25 -14.88 31.11 11.20
N ASN A 26 -15.37 32.20 11.80
CA ASN A 26 -15.42 32.34 13.24
C ASN A 26 -16.76 31.81 13.78
N GLY A 27 -16.74 30.67 14.39
CA GLY A 27 -17.91 30.04 15.00
C GLY A 27 -18.21 28.64 14.39
N PRO A 28 -19.02 27.85 15.09
CA PRO A 28 -19.31 26.47 14.68
C PRO A 28 -20.35 26.37 13.56
N THR A 29 -21.00 27.47 13.17
CA THR A 29 -22.05 27.45 12.14
C THR A 29 -21.68 28.40 11.01
N VAL A 30 -21.58 27.83 9.81
CA VAL A 30 -21.41 28.52 8.54
C VAL A 30 -22.73 28.48 7.80
N THR A 31 -23.24 29.66 7.41
CA THR A 31 -24.45 29.72 6.58
C THR A 31 -24.08 29.62 5.10
N TYR A 32 -24.89 28.94 4.32
CA TYR A 32 -24.71 28.90 2.88
C TYR A 32 -26.02 29.16 2.14
N SER A 33 -25.90 29.65 0.92
CA SER A 33 -27.03 29.83 0.03
C SER A 33 -26.69 29.37 -1.39
N PHE A 34 -27.71 29.01 -2.13
CA PHE A 34 -27.61 28.81 -3.56
C PHE A 34 -28.08 30.09 -4.25
N ALA A 35 -27.21 30.75 -4.98
CA ALA A 35 -27.61 31.92 -5.75
C ALA A 35 -28.74 31.50 -6.71
N ALA A 36 -29.79 32.33 -6.80
CA ALA A 36 -30.81 32.19 -7.83
C ALA A 36 -30.13 32.44 -9.18
N GLY A 37 -29.56 31.40 -9.74
CA GLY A 37 -28.63 31.48 -10.86
C GLY A 37 -29.34 31.63 -12.17
N ASP A 38 -28.71 32.32 -13.05
CA ASP A 38 -28.96 32.52 -14.47
C ASP A 38 -28.82 31.22 -15.30
N MET A 39 -29.06 30.06 -14.69
CA MET A 39 -28.99 28.73 -15.34
C MET A 39 -29.95 28.58 -16.50
N ASN A 40 -31.01 29.40 -16.57
CA ASN A 40 -32.06 29.31 -17.60
C ASN A 40 -31.77 30.12 -18.87
N LYS A 41 -30.68 30.87 -18.96
CA LYS A 41 -30.44 31.69 -20.17
C LYS A 41 -29.70 30.95 -21.28
N ASN A 42 -29.02 29.84 -20.99
CA ASN A 42 -28.11 29.20 -21.94
C ASN A 42 -28.52 27.80 -22.41
N GLY A 43 -29.76 27.39 -22.17
CA GLY A 43 -30.28 26.16 -22.79
C GLY A 43 -29.77 24.84 -22.27
N ILE A 44 -29.12 24.80 -21.06
CA ILE A 44 -28.77 23.55 -20.37
C ILE A 44 -30.07 23.00 -19.76
N SER A 45 -30.90 22.41 -20.59
CA SER A 45 -32.24 21.91 -20.21
C SER A 45 -32.19 20.59 -19.42
N ASP A 46 -31.05 19.92 -19.37
CA ASP A 46 -30.92 18.57 -18.83
C ASP A 46 -30.30 18.53 -17.41
N PHE A 47 -29.83 19.67 -16.89
CA PHE A 47 -29.35 19.77 -15.52
C PHE A 47 -30.51 20.18 -14.61
N ASN A 48 -31.08 19.19 -13.91
CA ASN A 48 -32.12 19.48 -12.93
C ASN A 48 -31.55 20.36 -11.82
N GLU A 49 -32.13 21.53 -11.55
CA GLU A 49 -31.72 22.48 -10.50
C GLU A 49 -31.57 21.80 -9.12
N GLY A 50 -32.29 20.70 -8.89
CA GLY A 50 -32.18 19.90 -7.67
C GLY A 50 -30.88 19.11 -7.56
N ASP A 51 -30.30 18.63 -8.66
CA ASP A 51 -29.19 17.65 -8.62
C ASP A 51 -27.86 18.28 -8.18
N TRP A 52 -27.49 19.46 -8.71
CA TRP A 52 -26.27 20.13 -8.29
C TRP A 52 -26.35 20.65 -6.87
N LYS A 53 -27.52 21.13 -6.41
CA LYS A 53 -27.74 21.53 -5.02
C LYS A 53 -27.60 20.33 -4.07
N ASN A 54 -28.09 19.18 -4.47
CA ASN A 54 -27.95 17.95 -3.69
C ASN A 54 -26.49 17.52 -3.63
N PHE A 55 -25.73 17.63 -4.70
CA PHE A 55 -24.31 17.33 -4.70
C PHE A 55 -23.51 18.25 -3.74
N TYR A 56 -23.78 19.56 -3.73
CA TYR A 56 -23.19 20.46 -2.72
C TYR A 56 -23.60 20.09 -1.30
N ARG A 57 -24.84 19.65 -1.07
CA ARG A 57 -25.25 19.14 0.24
C ARG A 57 -24.47 17.89 0.65
N GLU A 58 -24.17 17.01 -0.31
CA GLU A 58 -23.31 15.86 -0.06
C GLU A 58 -21.88 16.28 0.35
N ILE A 59 -21.28 17.27 -0.33
CA ILE A 59 -19.98 17.84 0.05
C ILE A 59 -20.03 18.44 1.45
N ILE A 60 -21.05 19.21 1.76
CA ILE A 60 -21.26 19.83 3.06
C ILE A 60 -21.39 18.78 4.16
N ASN A 61 -22.20 17.75 3.93
CA ASN A 61 -22.37 16.65 4.86
C ASN A 61 -21.06 15.87 5.08
N ASN A 62 -20.25 15.73 4.03
CA ASN A 62 -18.92 15.14 4.14
C ASN A 62 -18.02 15.97 5.06
N ILE A 63 -17.99 17.31 4.90
CA ILE A 63 -17.22 18.22 5.77
C ILE A 63 -17.71 18.17 7.23
N GLU A 64 -19.02 18.14 7.45
CA GLU A 64 -19.62 18.01 8.77
C GLU A 64 -19.27 16.68 9.45
N SER A 65 -19.03 15.64 8.68
CA SER A 65 -18.69 14.32 9.22
C SER A 65 -17.35 14.30 9.95
N PHE A 66 -16.38 15.11 9.52
CA PHE A 66 -15.02 15.10 10.07
C PHE A 66 -14.58 16.41 10.75
N THR A 67 -15.38 17.51 10.68
CA THR A 67 -15.10 18.78 11.37
C THR A 67 -16.20 19.14 12.36
N GLN A 68 -15.92 20.07 13.29
CA GLN A 68 -16.94 20.61 14.19
C GLN A 68 -17.82 21.69 13.55
N LEU A 69 -17.64 21.96 12.26
CA LEU A 69 -18.55 22.86 11.55
C LEU A 69 -19.95 22.28 11.46
N ASN A 70 -20.94 23.17 11.47
CA ASN A 70 -22.32 22.87 11.11
C ASN A 70 -22.72 23.87 10.02
N PHE A 71 -23.36 23.36 8.99
CA PHE A 71 -23.80 24.19 7.89
C PHE A 71 -25.30 24.42 7.95
N LYS A 72 -25.71 25.66 7.64
CA LYS A 72 -27.13 26.03 7.61
C LYS A 72 -27.47 26.70 6.30
N GLU A 73 -28.34 26.06 5.53
CA GLU A 73 -28.88 26.66 4.30
C GLU A 73 -29.77 27.87 4.65
N VAL A 74 -29.58 28.97 3.96
CA VAL A 74 -30.39 30.19 4.05
C VAL A 74 -30.85 30.60 2.65
N ALA A 75 -31.97 31.32 2.58
CA ALA A 75 -32.57 31.69 1.31
C ALA A 75 -31.70 32.64 0.47
N THR A 76 -30.95 33.53 1.14
CA THR A 76 -30.09 34.53 0.47
C THR A 76 -28.94 34.92 1.39
N ALA A 77 -27.82 35.35 0.80
CA ALA A 77 -26.69 35.96 1.51
C ALA A 77 -26.11 35.07 2.65
N GLY A 78 -25.87 33.79 2.38
CA GLY A 78 -25.07 32.90 3.25
C GLY A 78 -23.62 33.38 3.37
N ASN A 79 -22.86 32.83 4.32
CA ASN A 79 -21.43 33.04 4.40
C ASN A 79 -20.74 32.49 3.12
N ILE A 80 -21.22 31.37 2.61
CA ILE A 80 -20.80 30.82 1.32
C ILE A 80 -21.98 30.86 0.36
N ASN A 81 -21.78 31.45 -0.82
CA ASN A 81 -22.80 31.49 -1.87
C ASN A 81 -22.35 30.58 -3.00
N PHE A 82 -22.96 29.42 -3.13
CA PHE A 82 -22.71 28.51 -4.23
C PHE A 82 -23.36 28.99 -5.52
N LYS A 83 -22.57 29.04 -6.58
CA LYS A 83 -23.00 29.49 -7.91
C LYS A 83 -22.56 28.50 -8.97
N LEU A 84 -23.42 28.31 -9.95
CA LEU A 84 -23.12 27.53 -11.14
C LEU A 84 -23.17 28.45 -12.36
N VAL A 85 -22.14 28.45 -13.20
CA VAL A 85 -22.01 29.30 -14.38
C VAL A 85 -21.62 28.47 -15.61
N GLU A 86 -21.89 29.01 -16.80
CA GLU A 86 -21.39 28.42 -18.04
C GLU A 86 -19.89 28.67 -18.19
N GLY A 87 -19.12 27.64 -18.53
CA GLY A 87 -17.67 27.70 -18.73
C GLY A 87 -16.96 26.56 -17.98
N GLY A 88 -15.71 26.32 -18.31
CA GLY A 88 -14.88 25.32 -17.60
C GLY A 88 -14.11 25.96 -16.45
N GLY A 89 -13.90 25.20 -15.37
CA GLY A 89 -13.12 25.62 -14.21
C GLY A 89 -13.97 26.09 -13.02
N GLY A 90 -13.31 26.69 -12.05
CA GLY A 90 -13.95 27.19 -10.85
C GLY A 90 -13.21 28.39 -10.29
N GLU A 91 -13.84 29.12 -9.39
CA GLU A 91 -13.29 30.27 -8.67
C GLU A 91 -13.99 30.39 -7.32
N SER A 92 -13.22 30.54 -6.24
CA SER A 92 -13.77 30.80 -4.93
C SER A 92 -12.93 31.80 -4.17
N GLY A 93 -13.61 32.64 -3.38
CA GLY A 93 -12.94 33.49 -2.40
C GLY A 93 -12.58 32.71 -1.15
N VAL A 94 -11.54 33.17 -0.46
CA VAL A 94 -11.13 32.63 0.86
C VAL A 94 -11.58 33.57 1.98
N PRO A 95 -11.90 33.06 3.19
CA PRO A 95 -12.17 33.90 4.36
C PRO A 95 -10.95 34.73 4.71
N GLY A 96 -11.15 36.04 4.95
CA GLY A 96 -10.11 36.97 5.32
C GLY A 96 -10.61 38.06 6.27
N PRO A 97 -9.75 39.01 6.72
CA PRO A 97 -10.16 40.10 7.57
C PRO A 97 -11.31 40.90 6.97
N GLY A 98 -12.43 41.03 7.71
CA GLY A 98 -13.63 41.73 7.25
C GLY A 98 -14.52 40.95 6.29
N THR A 99 -14.16 39.71 5.93
CA THR A 99 -14.99 38.87 5.07
C THR A 99 -16.22 38.36 5.81
N THR A 100 -17.39 38.63 5.27
CA THR A 100 -18.67 38.11 5.79
C THR A 100 -19.30 37.06 4.85
N THR A 101 -18.94 37.12 3.58
CA THR A 101 -19.44 36.23 2.52
C THR A 101 -18.33 35.90 1.53
N VAL A 102 -18.33 34.71 0.99
CA VAL A 102 -17.52 34.31 -0.18
C VAL A 102 -18.42 33.66 -1.22
N ASP A 103 -18.05 33.80 -2.46
CA ASP A 103 -18.68 33.09 -3.57
C ASP A 103 -17.84 31.84 -3.89
N SER A 104 -18.47 30.69 -4.01
CA SER A 104 -17.89 29.46 -4.57
C SER A 104 -18.55 29.20 -5.91
N ILE A 105 -17.82 29.43 -6.98
CA ILE A 105 -18.32 29.42 -8.35
C ILE A 105 -17.74 28.20 -9.06
N VAL A 106 -18.60 27.37 -9.65
CA VAL A 106 -18.19 26.28 -10.52
C VAL A 106 -18.70 26.51 -11.93
N GLY A 107 -17.78 26.52 -12.90
CA GLY A 107 -18.11 26.60 -14.31
C GLY A 107 -18.38 25.20 -14.88
N ILE A 108 -19.48 25.06 -15.62
CA ILE A 108 -19.82 23.84 -16.36
C ILE A 108 -19.77 24.15 -17.85
N ASN A 109 -19.04 23.33 -18.61
CA ASN A 109 -19.02 23.42 -20.06
C ASN A 109 -20.24 22.67 -20.62
N SER A 110 -21.09 23.36 -21.41
CA SER A 110 -22.31 22.81 -22.01
C SER A 110 -22.10 21.57 -22.88
N ASP A 111 -20.89 21.41 -23.45
CA ASP A 111 -20.57 20.29 -24.34
C ASP A 111 -20.32 18.96 -23.58
N VAL A 112 -20.23 18.98 -22.27
CA VAL A 112 -19.96 17.81 -21.41
C VAL A 112 -21.17 17.40 -20.56
N ALA A 113 -22.21 18.19 -20.52
CA ALA A 113 -23.39 18.03 -19.65
C ALA A 113 -24.39 16.98 -20.14
N GLY A 114 -23.94 15.80 -20.57
CA GLY A 114 -24.84 14.75 -21.08
C GLY A 114 -25.62 13.98 -20.00
N SER A 115 -25.31 14.07 -18.72
CA SER A 115 -26.10 13.50 -17.63
C SER A 115 -25.67 14.01 -16.25
N ALA A 116 -26.58 14.07 -15.29
CA ALA A 116 -26.30 14.34 -13.87
C ALA A 116 -25.28 13.34 -13.29
N GLU A 117 -25.22 12.15 -13.83
CA GLU A 117 -24.25 11.09 -13.47
C GLU A 117 -22.83 11.39 -13.96
N ALA A 118 -22.67 11.96 -15.17
CA ALA A 118 -21.36 12.37 -15.67
C ALA A 118 -20.71 13.48 -14.81
N VAL A 119 -21.51 14.32 -14.18
CA VAL A 119 -21.05 15.35 -13.23
C VAL A 119 -20.63 14.74 -11.90
N LYS A 120 -21.28 13.68 -11.45
CA LYS A 120 -20.90 12.94 -10.22
C LYS A 120 -19.63 12.11 -10.37
N LEU A 121 -19.31 11.67 -11.59
CA LEU A 121 -18.28 10.64 -11.87
C LEU A 121 -17.06 11.17 -12.62
N GLY A 122 -17.00 12.46 -12.97
CA GLY A 122 -15.95 12.99 -13.83
C GLY A 122 -15.13 14.12 -13.21
N THR A 123 -14.30 14.73 -14.03
CA THR A 123 -13.39 15.86 -13.74
C THR A 123 -14.05 17.02 -12.97
N PHE A 124 -15.38 17.11 -13.01
CA PHE A 124 -16.17 18.15 -12.34
C PHE A 124 -16.31 17.94 -10.83
N SER A 125 -16.32 16.71 -10.33
CA SER A 125 -16.44 16.47 -8.89
C SER A 125 -15.27 17.11 -8.12
N LEU A 126 -14.06 17.02 -8.67
CA LEU A 126 -12.87 17.64 -8.11
C LEU A 126 -13.03 19.16 -7.96
N THR A 127 -13.47 19.86 -9.00
CA THR A 127 -13.64 21.33 -8.98
C THR A 127 -14.57 21.75 -7.85
N TRP A 128 -15.64 21.02 -7.59
CA TRP A 128 -16.59 21.34 -6.54
C TRP A 128 -15.98 21.19 -5.13
N PHE A 129 -15.26 20.12 -4.86
CA PHE A 129 -14.49 19.97 -3.62
C PHE A 129 -13.42 21.05 -3.49
N HIS A 130 -12.70 21.34 -4.58
CA HIS A 130 -11.63 22.34 -4.65
C HIS A 130 -12.14 23.74 -4.27
N GLU A 131 -13.17 24.23 -4.97
CA GLU A 131 -13.72 25.57 -4.72
C GLU A 131 -14.36 25.69 -3.33
N THR A 132 -14.99 24.62 -2.85
CA THR A 132 -15.51 24.59 -1.48
C THR A 132 -14.35 24.61 -0.46
N GLY A 133 -13.23 23.96 -0.77
CA GLY A 133 -12.01 24.03 0.04
C GLY A 133 -11.50 25.44 0.20
N HIS A 134 -11.42 26.22 -0.88
CA HIS A 134 -11.07 27.65 -0.82
C HIS A 134 -12.06 28.45 0.03
N ALA A 135 -13.36 28.23 -0.15
CA ALA A 135 -14.39 28.88 0.64
C ALA A 135 -14.28 28.58 2.15
N LEU A 136 -13.56 27.54 2.53
CA LEU A 136 -13.26 27.15 3.91
C LEU A 136 -11.86 27.57 4.37
N GLY A 137 -11.05 28.19 3.51
CA GLY A 137 -9.73 28.71 3.86
C GLY A 137 -8.55 27.80 3.49
N LEU A 138 -8.77 26.79 2.63
CA LEU A 138 -7.67 26.07 2.01
C LEU A 138 -7.08 26.86 0.85
N LYS A 139 -5.79 26.70 0.60
CA LYS A 139 -5.06 27.28 -0.54
C LYS A 139 -4.41 26.21 -1.39
N HIS A 140 -3.94 26.59 -2.56
CA HIS A 140 -3.15 25.67 -3.38
C HIS A 140 -1.80 25.33 -2.71
N PRO A 141 -1.31 24.11 -2.85
CA PRO A 141 -0.04 23.66 -2.30
C PRO A 141 1.18 24.50 -2.70
N HIS A 142 1.14 25.14 -3.87
CA HIS A 142 2.23 25.95 -4.43
C HIS A 142 2.14 27.46 -4.07
N ASP A 143 1.04 27.93 -3.47
CA ASP A 143 0.85 29.33 -3.12
C ASP A 143 1.72 29.76 -1.93
N VAL A 144 2.31 30.94 -2.04
CA VAL A 144 3.17 31.55 -0.99
C VAL A 144 2.55 32.79 -0.35
N SER A 145 1.38 33.23 -0.82
CA SER A 145 0.78 34.50 -0.46
C SER A 145 0.50 34.63 1.03
N LEU A 146 0.15 33.56 1.72
CA LEU A 146 -0.29 33.59 3.13
C LEU A 146 0.33 32.47 3.99
N GLY A 147 1.42 31.82 3.53
CA GLY A 147 2.08 30.77 4.31
C GLY A 147 3.08 29.94 3.50
N PRO A 148 3.74 28.96 4.13
CA PRO A 148 4.68 28.11 3.42
C PRO A 148 3.98 27.21 2.39
N ARG A 149 4.71 26.83 1.35
CA ARG A 149 4.29 25.80 0.38
C ARG A 149 4.28 24.42 1.01
N LEU A 150 3.59 23.50 0.35
CA LEU A 150 3.73 22.07 0.65
C LEU A 150 5.19 21.64 0.38
N PRO A 151 5.80 20.79 1.22
CA PRO A 151 7.17 20.34 1.02
C PRO A 151 7.43 19.76 -0.37
N GLY A 152 8.47 20.28 -1.05
CA GLY A 152 8.87 19.85 -2.40
C GLY A 152 7.96 20.34 -3.54
N VAL A 153 7.09 21.32 -3.29
CA VAL A 153 6.21 21.90 -4.31
C VAL A 153 6.64 23.33 -4.62
N ASP A 154 7.20 23.54 -5.82
CA ASP A 154 7.62 24.86 -6.31
C ASP A 154 6.64 25.46 -7.33
N GLY A 155 5.81 24.63 -7.94
CA GLY A 155 4.80 25.03 -8.92
C GLY A 155 3.61 24.08 -8.99
N PRO A 156 2.57 24.41 -9.78
CA PRO A 156 1.33 23.62 -9.83
C PRO A 156 1.53 22.19 -10.33
N ALA A 157 2.53 21.96 -11.17
CA ALA A 157 2.82 20.64 -11.75
C ALA A 157 3.76 19.78 -10.88
N ASP A 158 4.30 20.31 -9.78
CA ASP A 158 5.21 19.57 -8.92
C ASP A 158 4.44 18.56 -8.05
N LYS A 159 4.92 17.34 -8.03
CA LYS A 159 4.28 16.25 -7.25
C LYS A 159 4.45 16.43 -5.73
N GLY A 160 5.43 17.20 -5.30
CA GLY A 160 5.79 17.37 -3.90
C GLY A 160 6.57 16.17 -3.34
N THR A 161 7.19 16.35 -2.18
CA THR A 161 7.86 15.26 -1.47
C THR A 161 6.83 14.19 -1.08
N GLY A 162 7.10 12.93 -1.41
CA GLY A 162 6.16 11.83 -1.15
C GLY A 162 4.87 11.91 -1.97
N TYR A 163 4.87 12.64 -3.08
CA TYR A 163 3.71 12.84 -3.98
C TYR A 163 2.53 13.57 -3.35
N LEU A 164 2.75 14.32 -2.28
CA LEU A 164 1.71 14.95 -1.45
C LEU A 164 0.86 15.99 -2.20
N ASN A 165 1.36 16.56 -3.32
CA ASN A 165 0.59 17.45 -4.20
C ASN A 165 -0.35 16.71 -5.18
N SER A 166 -0.45 15.39 -5.06
CA SER A 166 -1.38 14.61 -5.87
C SER A 166 -2.82 14.82 -5.43
N GLN A 167 -3.73 14.88 -6.40
CA GLN A 167 -5.18 14.93 -6.17
C GLN A 167 -5.74 13.73 -5.39
N LEU A 168 -4.94 12.68 -5.22
CA LEU A 168 -5.25 11.58 -4.32
C LEU A 168 -5.28 12.01 -2.84
N TYR A 169 -4.41 12.95 -2.44
CA TYR A 169 -4.21 13.33 -1.05
C TYR A 169 -4.73 14.71 -0.70
N THR A 170 -4.91 15.56 -1.71
CA THR A 170 -5.50 16.90 -1.56
C THR A 170 -6.26 17.31 -2.83
N VAL A 171 -7.50 17.71 -2.66
CA VAL A 171 -8.32 18.27 -3.75
C VAL A 171 -7.78 19.62 -4.23
N MET A 172 -6.91 20.28 -3.43
CA MET A 172 -6.28 21.55 -3.76
C MET A 172 -5.08 21.41 -4.71
N GLY A 173 -4.62 20.18 -5.00
CA GLY A 173 -3.52 19.89 -5.92
C GLY A 173 -3.96 19.88 -7.38
N TYR A 174 -3.02 20.19 -8.27
CA TYR A 174 -3.23 20.13 -9.73
C TYR A 174 -2.60 18.92 -10.39
N THR A 175 -1.88 18.09 -9.64
CA THR A 175 -1.16 16.94 -10.17
C THR A 175 -2.09 15.72 -10.17
N SER A 176 -2.32 15.15 -11.36
CA SER A 176 -3.08 13.89 -11.48
C SER A 176 -2.45 12.79 -10.64
N PRO A 177 -3.23 11.91 -10.01
CA PRO A 177 -2.72 10.86 -9.13
C PRO A 177 -1.69 9.94 -9.79
N PHE A 178 -1.81 9.70 -11.09
CA PHE A 178 -1.12 8.61 -11.77
C PHE A 178 -0.57 9.02 -13.14
N LEU A 179 0.52 9.76 -13.18
CA LEU A 179 1.24 10.03 -14.41
C LEU A 179 2.67 9.48 -14.31
N GLY A 180 2.93 8.38 -15.02
CA GLY A 180 4.27 7.90 -15.35
C GLY A 180 4.78 6.70 -14.57
N GLU A 181 5.89 6.14 -15.07
CA GLU A 181 6.58 4.93 -14.60
C GLU A 181 7.20 5.05 -13.18
N ASP A 182 7.21 6.27 -12.61
CA ASP A 182 7.83 6.57 -11.32
C ASP A 182 6.83 6.60 -10.15
N ASN A 183 5.66 5.97 -10.27
CA ASN A 183 4.71 5.91 -9.17
C ASN A 183 5.25 4.93 -8.09
N PRO A 184 5.61 5.38 -6.88
CA PRO A 184 6.15 4.52 -5.83
C PRO A 184 5.12 3.52 -5.28
N PHE A 185 3.86 3.65 -5.69
CA PHE A 185 2.77 2.73 -5.35
C PHE A 185 2.63 1.59 -6.37
N THR A 186 3.34 1.66 -7.51
CA THR A 186 3.42 0.60 -8.52
C THR A 186 4.79 -0.08 -8.42
N SER A 187 4.98 -0.97 -7.45
CA SER A 187 5.98 -2.01 -7.60
C SER A 187 5.48 -3.03 -8.63
N ALA A 188 6.37 -3.85 -9.18
CA ALA A 188 6.00 -4.91 -10.13
C ALA A 188 4.94 -5.90 -9.59
N VAL A 189 4.57 -5.77 -8.33
CA VAL A 189 3.55 -6.56 -7.61
C VAL A 189 2.28 -5.74 -7.37
N ASP A 190 2.35 -4.40 -7.43
CA ASP A 190 1.19 -3.53 -7.34
C ASP A 190 0.53 -3.40 -8.71
N PHE A 191 -0.77 -3.58 -8.75
CA PHE A 191 -1.57 -3.34 -9.94
C PHE A 191 -1.27 -1.94 -10.48
N GLY A 192 -1.01 -1.83 -11.78
CA GLY A 192 -0.90 -0.52 -12.41
C GLY A 192 -2.12 0.29 -12.03
N ALA A 193 -1.91 1.35 -11.22
CA ALA A 193 -3.02 2.15 -10.75
C ALA A 193 -3.83 2.67 -11.94
N PRO A 194 -5.16 2.57 -11.91
CA PRO A 194 -5.98 3.00 -13.03
C PRO A 194 -5.75 4.47 -13.31
N VAL A 195 -5.35 4.76 -14.53
CA VAL A 195 -5.18 6.12 -15.06
C VAL A 195 -6.53 6.83 -15.02
N ASN A 196 -6.58 8.04 -14.46
CA ASN A 196 -7.72 8.97 -14.41
C ASN A 196 -8.75 8.84 -13.28
N ALA A 197 -8.43 8.18 -12.17
CA ALA A 197 -9.31 8.25 -11.01
C ALA A 197 -9.29 9.65 -10.38
N GLN A 198 -10.48 10.22 -10.16
CA GLN A 198 -10.67 11.52 -9.53
C GLN A 198 -10.95 11.35 -8.03
N PRO A 199 -10.70 12.38 -7.18
CA PRO A 199 -11.14 12.35 -5.79
C PRO A 199 -12.66 12.21 -5.69
N GLY A 200 -13.12 11.27 -4.90
CA GLY A 200 -14.53 11.12 -4.53
C GLY A 200 -14.89 11.82 -3.21
N SER A 201 -13.89 12.34 -2.49
CA SER A 201 -14.03 13.10 -1.25
C SER A 201 -12.80 13.98 -1.04
N TYR A 202 -12.76 14.74 0.07
CA TYR A 202 -11.53 15.38 0.55
C TYR A 202 -10.45 14.33 0.84
N GLY A 203 -9.22 14.64 0.44
CA GLY A 203 -8.07 13.81 0.73
C GLY A 203 -7.63 13.90 2.20
N ALA A 204 -6.75 13.01 2.64
CA ALA A 204 -6.32 12.96 4.04
C ALA A 204 -5.64 14.25 4.53
N ILE A 205 -4.94 14.96 3.64
CA ILE A 205 -4.28 16.23 3.99
C ILE A 205 -5.32 17.35 4.12
N ASP A 206 -6.34 17.38 3.26
CA ASP A 206 -7.44 18.36 3.36
C ASP A 206 -8.23 18.17 4.65
N ILE A 207 -8.59 16.93 4.97
CA ILE A 207 -9.29 16.57 6.21
C ILE A 207 -8.49 17.07 7.42
N ALA A 208 -7.20 16.76 7.49
CA ALA A 208 -6.36 17.17 8.58
C ALA A 208 -6.20 18.72 8.68
N ALA A 209 -6.10 19.41 7.54
CA ALA A 209 -6.03 20.87 7.51
C ALA A 209 -7.35 21.50 7.98
N LEU A 210 -8.50 21.03 7.51
CA LEU A 210 -9.82 21.50 7.95
C LEU A 210 -10.07 21.19 9.43
N GLN A 211 -9.64 20.04 9.93
CA GLN A 211 -9.72 19.70 11.35
C GLN A 211 -8.82 20.59 12.22
N HIS A 212 -7.63 20.95 11.73
CA HIS A 212 -6.78 21.92 12.43
C HIS A 212 -7.47 23.28 12.55
N MET A 213 -8.18 23.73 11.52
CA MET A 213 -8.86 25.02 11.52
C MET A 213 -10.15 25.02 12.33
N TYR A 214 -10.91 23.95 12.29
CA TYR A 214 -12.29 23.91 12.79
C TYR A 214 -12.55 22.89 13.91
N GLY A 215 -11.55 22.07 14.25
CA GLY A 215 -11.66 20.98 15.21
C GLY A 215 -12.20 19.69 14.56
N ALA A 216 -11.74 18.55 15.06
CA ALA A 216 -12.19 17.24 14.60
C ALA A 216 -13.54 16.88 15.26
N ARG A 217 -14.39 16.16 14.51
CA ARG A 217 -15.66 15.62 14.98
C ARG A 217 -15.58 14.10 15.09
N ALA A 218 -16.16 13.55 16.15
CA ALA A 218 -16.39 12.11 16.24
C ALA A 218 -17.39 11.66 15.17
N HIS A 219 -17.06 10.59 14.46
CA HIS A 219 -17.84 10.02 13.36
C HIS A 219 -17.62 8.51 13.31
N ASN A 220 -18.64 7.73 12.98
CA ASN A 220 -18.52 6.29 12.85
C ASN A 220 -17.84 5.64 14.06
N THR A 221 -18.40 5.84 15.28
CA THR A 221 -17.80 5.36 16.53
C THR A 221 -18.14 3.91 16.87
N GLY A 222 -18.84 3.20 15.99
CA GLY A 222 -19.22 1.80 16.14
C GLY A 222 -18.51 0.94 15.11
N THR A 223 -18.80 -0.35 15.09
CA THR A 223 -18.28 -1.28 14.09
C THR A 223 -18.81 -0.94 12.69
N ASN A 224 -17.93 -0.61 11.77
CA ASN A 224 -18.23 -0.21 10.41
C ASN A 224 -17.58 -1.14 9.37
N SER A 225 -18.20 -1.26 8.20
CA SER A 225 -17.62 -1.95 7.04
C SER A 225 -17.60 -1.03 5.84
N TYR A 226 -16.39 -0.79 5.33
CA TYR A 226 -16.09 0.02 4.15
C TYR A 226 -15.90 -0.92 2.96
N LYS A 227 -16.93 -1.03 2.12
CA LYS A 227 -16.94 -2.00 1.01
C LYS A 227 -16.61 -1.34 -0.31
N PHE A 228 -15.88 -2.06 -1.15
CA PHE A 228 -15.68 -1.73 -2.56
C PHE A 228 -15.70 -3.01 -3.41
N SER A 229 -15.99 -2.86 -4.71
CA SER A 229 -16.15 -3.98 -5.63
C SER A 229 -15.78 -3.58 -7.05
N ASP A 230 -15.73 -4.53 -7.95
CA ASP A 230 -15.54 -4.30 -9.40
C ASP A 230 -16.76 -3.62 -10.08
N ASP A 231 -17.84 -3.38 -9.35
CA ASP A 231 -19.03 -2.76 -9.89
C ASP A 231 -18.78 -1.28 -10.21
N VAL A 232 -19.18 -0.85 -11.40
CA VAL A 232 -19.01 0.53 -11.89
C VAL A 232 -19.72 1.57 -11.03
N ASP A 233 -20.76 1.20 -10.28
CA ASP A 233 -21.44 2.10 -9.34
C ASP A 233 -20.56 2.47 -8.11
N PHE A 234 -19.52 1.67 -7.80
CA PHE A 234 -18.50 1.96 -6.80
C PHE A 234 -17.31 2.76 -7.34
N ASN A 235 -17.17 2.90 -8.66
CA ASN A 235 -16.11 3.68 -9.33
C ASN A 235 -16.28 5.20 -9.16
N ARG A 236 -16.54 5.66 -7.94
CA ARG A 236 -16.72 7.10 -7.62
C ARG A 236 -15.43 7.83 -7.29
N GLY A 237 -14.28 7.25 -7.69
CA GLY A 237 -12.97 7.81 -7.37
C GLY A 237 -12.45 7.38 -6.00
N TYR A 238 -11.43 8.10 -5.51
CA TYR A 238 -10.83 7.81 -4.20
C TYR A 238 -11.59 8.51 -3.08
N THR A 239 -11.89 7.76 -2.02
CA THR A 239 -12.56 8.26 -0.81
C THR A 239 -11.64 8.08 0.40
N THR A 240 -11.47 9.13 1.19
CA THR A 240 -10.72 9.04 2.44
C THR A 240 -11.64 8.68 3.60
N ILE A 241 -11.32 7.58 4.28
CA ILE A 241 -12.07 7.14 5.47
C ILE A 241 -11.72 8.05 6.64
N TRP A 242 -12.75 8.62 7.26
CA TRP A 242 -12.72 9.25 8.58
C TRP A 242 -13.58 8.43 9.53
N ASP A 243 -12.94 7.80 10.50
CA ASP A 243 -13.54 6.97 11.53
C ASP A 243 -12.89 7.29 12.87
N THR A 244 -13.63 7.25 13.95
CA THR A 244 -13.13 7.67 15.26
C THR A 244 -13.25 6.58 16.33
N GLY A 245 -13.55 5.38 15.93
CA GLY A 245 -13.50 4.20 16.82
C GLY A 245 -14.56 3.17 16.52
N GLY A 246 -14.26 2.00 16.95
CA GLY A 246 -15.01 0.79 16.68
C GLY A 246 -14.06 -0.37 16.49
N VAL A 247 -14.51 -1.40 15.84
CA VAL A 247 -13.68 -2.45 15.22
C VAL A 247 -14.15 -2.53 13.77
N ASP A 248 -13.35 -2.00 12.88
CA ASP A 248 -13.76 -1.65 11.54
C ASP A 248 -13.07 -2.49 10.47
N THR A 249 -13.71 -2.63 9.32
CA THR A 249 -13.24 -3.51 8.25
C THR A 249 -13.26 -2.79 6.91
N ILE A 250 -12.18 -2.87 6.15
CA ILE A 250 -12.20 -2.64 4.71
C ILE A 250 -12.40 -3.99 4.03
N GLU A 251 -13.44 -4.10 3.20
CA GLU A 251 -13.86 -5.34 2.56
C GLU A 251 -13.97 -5.15 1.05
N TYR A 252 -13.26 -5.98 0.30
CA TYR A 252 -13.44 -6.07 -1.14
C TYR A 252 -14.43 -7.18 -1.50
N VAL A 253 -15.43 -6.85 -2.31
CA VAL A 253 -16.48 -7.76 -2.75
C VAL A 253 -16.43 -7.89 -4.27
N GLY A 254 -15.43 -8.62 -4.77
CA GLY A 254 -15.22 -8.78 -6.20
C GLY A 254 -14.40 -10.02 -6.54
N ALA A 255 -14.10 -10.19 -7.82
CA ALA A 255 -13.35 -11.32 -8.35
C ALA A 255 -11.96 -10.96 -8.87
N SER A 256 -11.65 -9.67 -8.94
CA SER A 256 -10.33 -9.19 -9.37
C SER A 256 -9.35 -9.21 -8.20
N ARG A 257 -8.07 -9.19 -8.51
CA ARG A 257 -7.02 -9.03 -7.49
C ARG A 257 -7.18 -7.70 -6.79
N THR A 258 -7.04 -7.69 -5.47
CA THR A 258 -7.12 -6.47 -4.67
C THR A 258 -5.90 -6.25 -3.80
N LYS A 259 -5.66 -5.00 -3.47
CA LYS A 259 -4.75 -4.58 -2.41
C LYS A 259 -5.54 -3.79 -1.39
N ILE A 260 -5.51 -4.21 -0.14
CA ILE A 260 -6.05 -3.46 0.99
C ILE A 260 -4.90 -3.08 1.90
N ASP A 261 -4.74 -1.78 2.17
CA ASP A 261 -3.68 -1.25 2.99
C ASP A 261 -4.30 -0.44 4.14
N LEU A 262 -4.18 -0.95 5.36
CA LEU A 262 -4.79 -0.37 6.56
C LEU A 262 -3.94 0.75 7.19
N ARG A 263 -2.81 1.12 6.60
CA ARG A 263 -1.95 2.16 7.13
C ARG A 263 -2.53 3.54 6.84
N ALA A 264 -2.79 4.28 7.90
CA ALA A 264 -3.31 5.63 7.82
C ALA A 264 -2.25 6.65 7.34
N ALA A 265 -2.72 7.81 6.88
CA ALA A 265 -1.88 8.95 6.55
C ALA A 265 -1.01 9.38 7.73
N THR A 266 0.29 9.56 7.52
CA THR A 266 1.23 10.01 8.56
C THR A 266 1.36 11.53 8.61
N LEU A 267 0.92 12.24 7.59
CA LEU A 267 1.10 13.69 7.37
C LEU A 267 2.57 14.11 7.41
N LYS A 268 3.46 13.22 6.98
CA LYS A 268 4.87 13.52 6.82
C LYS A 268 5.21 13.72 5.35
N ALA A 269 6.29 14.45 5.08
CA ALA A 269 6.79 14.63 3.71
C ALA A 269 7.55 13.37 3.26
N GLU A 270 6.83 12.28 3.07
CA GLU A 270 7.35 10.96 2.70
C GLU A 270 6.32 10.20 1.84
N VAL A 271 6.73 9.11 1.22
CA VAL A 271 5.80 8.18 0.54
C VAL A 271 4.83 7.61 1.56
N GLY A 272 3.53 7.63 1.24
CA GLY A 272 2.46 7.25 2.18
C GLY A 272 2.07 8.35 3.18
N GLY A 273 2.70 9.53 3.12
CA GLY A 273 2.36 10.65 4.00
C GLY A 273 0.90 11.12 3.89
N GLY A 274 0.31 11.01 2.71
CA GLY A 274 -1.12 11.26 2.44
C GLY A 274 -2.03 10.04 2.62
N GLY A 275 -1.50 8.91 3.07
CA GLY A 275 -2.19 7.63 3.21
C GLY A 275 -1.78 6.62 2.13
N TRP A 276 -2.14 5.37 2.36
CA TRP A 276 -1.93 4.28 1.42
C TRP A 276 -3.27 3.93 0.74
N ILE A 277 -3.20 3.36 -0.46
CA ILE A 277 -4.40 3.11 -1.27
C ILE A 277 -4.84 1.67 -1.11
N SER A 278 -6.13 1.48 -0.83
CA SER A 278 -6.83 0.21 -1.00
C SER A 278 -7.63 0.25 -2.30
N THR A 279 -7.36 -0.67 -3.22
CA THR A 279 -7.94 -0.70 -4.57
C THR A 279 -7.90 -2.10 -5.18
N SER A 280 -8.53 -2.31 -6.34
CA SER A 280 -8.38 -3.52 -7.15
C SER A 280 -7.80 -3.21 -8.54
N GLU A 281 -7.34 -4.22 -9.27
CA GLU A 281 -6.72 -4.05 -10.59
C GLU A 281 -7.69 -3.52 -11.66
N THR A 282 -9.00 -3.62 -11.43
CA THR A 282 -10.05 -3.17 -12.36
C THR A 282 -10.72 -1.88 -11.92
N LEU A 283 -10.51 -1.44 -10.67
CA LEU A 283 -11.21 -0.32 -10.08
C LEU A 283 -10.51 1.01 -10.40
N THR A 284 -11.29 2.03 -10.79
CA THR A 284 -10.80 3.41 -10.97
C THR A 284 -10.99 4.27 -9.70
N GLY A 285 -10.85 3.68 -8.52
CA GLY A 285 -11.06 4.32 -7.24
C GLY A 285 -10.61 3.44 -6.09
N GLY A 286 -11.08 3.74 -4.90
CA GLY A 286 -10.75 2.98 -3.70
C GLY A 286 -10.76 3.82 -2.44
N TYR A 287 -10.07 3.34 -1.42
CA TYR A 287 -9.98 4.03 -0.13
C TYR A 287 -8.56 4.45 0.21
N THR A 288 -8.44 5.61 0.86
CA THR A 288 -7.32 5.97 1.73
C THR A 288 -7.84 6.15 3.15
N ILE A 289 -6.94 6.20 4.13
CA ILE A 289 -7.31 6.32 5.54
C ILE A 289 -6.73 7.62 6.08
N ALA A 290 -7.58 8.47 6.67
CA ALA A 290 -7.17 9.75 7.25
C ALA A 290 -6.20 9.57 8.43
N ASN A 291 -5.44 10.60 8.72
CA ASN A 291 -4.51 10.59 9.85
C ASN A 291 -5.23 10.40 11.19
N GLY A 292 -4.68 9.51 12.01
CA GLY A 292 -5.21 9.19 13.33
C GLY A 292 -6.39 8.21 13.34
N VAL A 293 -6.84 7.75 12.18
CA VAL A 293 -7.84 6.68 12.06
C VAL A 293 -7.14 5.32 12.16
N VAL A 294 -7.78 4.38 12.83
CA VAL A 294 -7.36 2.97 12.89
C VAL A 294 -8.49 2.12 12.32
N ILE A 295 -8.17 1.30 11.35
CA ILE A 295 -9.04 0.24 10.83
C ILE A 295 -8.37 -1.08 11.17
N GLU A 296 -9.09 -1.98 11.80
CA GLU A 296 -8.52 -3.20 12.38
C GLU A 296 -8.54 -4.38 11.42
N ASN A 297 -9.48 -4.42 10.47
CA ASN A 297 -9.67 -5.62 9.66
C ASN A 297 -9.59 -5.33 8.17
N ALA A 298 -9.07 -6.31 7.42
CA ALA A 298 -9.12 -6.33 5.97
C ALA A 298 -9.65 -7.68 5.48
N THR A 299 -10.52 -7.63 4.48
CA THR A 299 -11.07 -8.82 3.84
C THR A 299 -10.90 -8.71 2.33
N GLY A 300 -10.12 -9.63 1.75
CA GLY A 300 -9.88 -9.76 0.32
C GLY A 300 -11.05 -10.38 -0.44
N GLY A 301 -10.84 -10.66 -1.72
CA GLY A 301 -11.82 -11.29 -2.61
C GLY A 301 -11.58 -12.77 -2.87
N ASN A 302 -11.74 -13.19 -4.13
CA ASN A 302 -11.52 -14.58 -4.54
C ASN A 302 -10.31 -14.73 -5.48
N ALA A 303 -9.43 -13.76 -5.52
CA ALA A 303 -8.22 -13.75 -6.33
C ALA A 303 -6.98 -13.59 -5.44
N ALA A 304 -5.79 -13.65 -6.03
CA ALA A 304 -4.55 -13.49 -5.28
C ALA A 304 -4.39 -12.04 -4.78
N ASP A 305 -4.67 -11.79 -3.53
CA ASP A 305 -4.78 -10.48 -2.91
C ASP A 305 -3.53 -10.09 -2.09
N ILE A 306 -3.42 -8.79 -1.81
CA ILE A 306 -2.39 -8.24 -0.92
C ILE A 306 -3.10 -7.50 0.22
N LEU A 307 -2.96 -7.99 1.44
CA LEU A 307 -3.53 -7.39 2.63
C LEU A 307 -2.42 -6.88 3.55
N ILE A 308 -2.43 -5.59 3.86
CA ILE A 308 -1.42 -4.94 4.69
C ILE A 308 -2.12 -4.31 5.90
N GLY A 309 -1.76 -4.78 7.08
CA GLY A 309 -2.20 -4.27 8.36
C GLY A 309 -1.51 -2.97 8.78
N ASN A 310 -1.66 -2.62 10.02
CA ASN A 310 -1.08 -1.42 10.62
C ASN A 310 -0.37 -1.75 11.95
N ALA A 311 -0.44 -0.89 12.95
CA ALA A 311 0.19 -1.15 14.26
C ALA A 311 -0.81 -1.65 15.33
N ALA A 312 -2.08 -1.81 14.96
CA ALA A 312 -3.09 -2.41 15.84
C ALA A 312 -3.11 -3.93 15.65
N ALA A 313 -3.78 -4.65 16.53
CA ALA A 313 -4.07 -6.06 16.30
C ALA A 313 -5.09 -6.21 15.17
N ASN A 314 -4.66 -6.72 14.02
CA ASN A 314 -5.46 -6.83 12.81
C ASN A 314 -6.03 -8.24 12.61
N VAL A 315 -7.16 -8.33 11.92
CA VAL A 315 -7.64 -9.57 11.31
C VAL A 315 -7.63 -9.39 9.80
N LEU A 316 -6.71 -10.12 9.15
CA LEU A 316 -6.57 -10.13 7.69
C LEU A 316 -7.09 -11.46 7.15
N SER A 317 -8.06 -11.43 6.23
CA SER A 317 -8.67 -12.61 5.61
C SER A 317 -8.55 -12.55 4.10
N GLY A 318 -7.77 -13.48 3.51
CA GLY A 318 -7.51 -13.55 2.06
C GLY A 318 -8.70 -14.12 1.27
N HIS A 319 -9.39 -15.14 1.81
CA HIS A 319 -10.42 -15.99 1.17
C HIS A 319 -9.85 -16.98 0.17
N ASP A 320 -10.36 -16.97 -1.10
CA ASP A 320 -9.82 -17.83 -2.17
C ASP A 320 -8.70 -17.08 -2.89
N GLY A 321 -7.61 -17.76 -3.21
CA GLY A 321 -6.50 -17.14 -3.93
C GLY A 321 -5.15 -17.61 -3.43
N ASN A 322 -4.09 -17.01 -3.93
CA ASN A 322 -2.76 -17.15 -3.33
C ASN A 322 -2.38 -15.80 -2.76
N ASP A 323 -2.75 -15.59 -1.51
CA ASP A 323 -2.75 -14.27 -0.89
C ASP A 323 -1.42 -13.95 -0.20
N THR A 324 -1.12 -12.65 -0.10
CA THR A 324 0.00 -12.15 0.67
C THR A 324 -0.51 -11.26 1.80
N LEU A 325 -0.31 -11.69 3.03
CA LEU A 325 -0.76 -11.03 4.24
C LEU A 325 0.43 -10.52 5.03
N ASN A 326 0.45 -9.22 5.32
CA ASN A 326 1.42 -8.57 6.18
C ASN A 326 0.67 -7.89 7.34
N GLY A 327 0.75 -8.43 8.55
CA GLY A 327 0.06 -7.89 9.72
C GLY A 327 0.59 -6.53 10.15
N GLY A 328 1.89 -6.32 10.00
CA GLY A 328 2.58 -5.17 10.56
C GLY A 328 2.98 -5.41 12.01
N LEU A 329 2.96 -4.32 12.80
CA LEU A 329 3.12 -4.45 14.24
C LEU A 329 1.77 -4.83 14.85
N GLY A 330 1.77 -5.66 15.86
CA GLY A 330 0.54 -6.01 16.54
C GLY A 330 0.54 -7.49 16.97
N ALA A 331 -0.63 -7.97 17.33
CA ALA A 331 -0.85 -9.40 17.51
C ALA A 331 -1.96 -9.78 16.53
N ASP A 332 -1.56 -10.18 15.35
CA ASP A 332 -2.42 -10.25 14.18
C ASP A 332 -2.97 -11.67 13.95
N ARG A 333 -4.15 -11.74 13.37
CA ARG A 333 -4.68 -12.99 12.83
C ARG A 333 -4.59 -12.92 11.31
N LEU A 334 -3.72 -13.75 10.74
CA LEU A 334 -3.51 -13.89 9.30
C LEU A 334 -4.19 -15.18 8.83
N ASP A 335 -5.31 -15.02 8.12
CA ASP A 335 -6.12 -16.14 7.60
C ASP A 335 -6.04 -16.12 6.07
N GLY A 336 -5.24 -17.04 5.51
CA GLY A 336 -5.08 -17.12 4.06
C GLY A 336 -6.36 -17.58 3.36
N GLY A 337 -7.02 -18.60 3.91
CA GLY A 337 -8.21 -19.20 3.29
C GLY A 337 -7.86 -20.38 2.40
N ALA A 338 -8.30 -20.36 1.14
CA ALA A 338 -8.05 -21.44 0.18
C ALA A 338 -6.99 -21.03 -0.84
N GLY A 339 -5.85 -21.71 -0.84
CA GLY A 339 -4.77 -21.42 -1.76
C GLY A 339 -3.39 -21.72 -1.20
N ASN A 340 -2.38 -21.07 -1.76
CA ASN A 340 -1.02 -21.10 -1.23
C ASN A 340 -0.66 -19.71 -0.73
N ASP A 341 -0.93 -19.44 0.54
CA ASP A 341 -0.94 -18.13 1.14
C ASP A 341 0.35 -17.84 1.89
N THR A 342 0.74 -16.57 1.87
CA THR A 342 2.00 -16.08 2.42
C THR A 342 1.76 -15.14 3.58
N ALA A 343 2.34 -15.42 4.75
CA ALA A 343 2.59 -14.41 5.75
C ALA A 343 3.96 -13.76 5.47
N SER A 344 3.96 -12.44 5.31
CA SER A 344 5.13 -11.67 4.86
C SER A 344 5.61 -10.67 5.89
N TYR A 345 6.91 -10.74 6.20
CA TYR A 345 7.62 -9.81 7.08
C TYR A 345 8.71 -9.03 6.33
N THR A 346 8.59 -8.93 5.00
CA THR A 346 9.61 -8.31 4.13
C THR A 346 10.00 -6.89 4.56
N ASN A 347 9.08 -6.15 5.15
CA ASN A 347 9.28 -4.77 5.58
C ASN A 347 9.63 -4.62 7.07
N ALA A 348 9.82 -5.71 7.80
CA ALA A 348 10.15 -5.66 9.22
C ALA A 348 11.47 -4.93 9.46
N ALA A 349 11.49 -4.04 10.45
CA ALA A 349 12.64 -3.21 10.77
C ALA A 349 13.77 -3.96 11.51
N ALA A 350 13.54 -5.22 11.87
CA ALA A 350 14.49 -6.11 12.56
C ALA A 350 14.10 -7.56 12.27
N GLY A 351 15.00 -8.48 12.55
CA GLY A 351 14.75 -9.91 12.39
C GLY A 351 13.55 -10.41 13.20
N VAL A 352 12.78 -11.32 12.59
CA VAL A 352 11.59 -11.92 13.18
C VAL A 352 11.80 -13.40 13.52
N THR A 353 11.03 -13.89 14.49
CA THR A 353 10.78 -15.33 14.61
C THR A 353 9.32 -15.57 14.24
N ALA A 354 9.07 -16.36 13.19
CA ALA A 354 7.73 -16.72 12.76
C ALA A 354 7.58 -18.24 12.67
N SER A 355 6.53 -18.78 13.29
CA SER A 355 6.29 -20.23 13.33
C SER A 355 4.84 -20.56 13.01
N LEU A 356 4.64 -21.29 11.90
CA LEU A 356 3.32 -21.81 11.52
C LEU A 356 2.79 -22.88 12.46
N ALA A 357 3.70 -23.56 13.21
CA ALA A 357 3.33 -24.61 14.14
C ALA A 357 3.06 -24.10 15.56
N ASN A 358 3.68 -22.99 15.97
CA ASN A 358 3.63 -22.54 17.37
C ASN A 358 3.66 -21.01 17.47
N ALA A 359 2.52 -20.40 17.48
CA ALA A 359 2.35 -18.94 17.59
C ALA A 359 3.01 -18.34 18.86
N ALA A 360 3.16 -19.12 19.94
CA ALA A 360 3.81 -18.64 21.16
C ALA A 360 5.33 -18.45 21.03
N ALA A 361 5.93 -18.97 19.96
CA ALA A 361 7.36 -18.77 19.66
C ALA A 361 7.62 -17.47 18.88
N ASN A 362 6.59 -16.83 18.35
CA ASN A 362 6.70 -15.66 17.48
C ASN A 362 7.29 -14.46 18.24
N THR A 363 8.21 -13.76 17.59
CA THR A 363 8.88 -12.57 18.15
C THR A 363 9.17 -11.53 17.06
N GLY A 364 9.57 -10.33 17.47
CA GLY A 364 9.75 -9.21 16.53
C GLY A 364 8.40 -8.71 16.06
N GLU A 365 8.28 -8.39 14.77
CA GLU A 365 7.00 -7.97 14.16
C GLU A 365 5.96 -9.09 14.16
N ALA A 366 6.37 -10.36 14.17
CA ALA A 366 5.47 -11.51 14.29
C ALA A 366 4.95 -11.78 15.72
N ASN A 367 5.31 -10.96 16.69
CA ASN A 367 4.99 -11.24 18.10
C ASN A 367 3.48 -11.22 18.37
N GLY A 368 2.92 -12.37 18.70
CA GLY A 368 1.48 -12.55 18.97
C GLY A 368 0.66 -12.95 17.76
N ASP A 369 1.28 -13.04 16.58
CA ASP A 369 0.58 -13.43 15.36
C ASP A 369 0.09 -14.87 15.40
N VAL A 370 -1.08 -15.07 14.80
CA VAL A 370 -1.72 -16.37 14.63
C VAL A 370 -1.97 -16.62 13.15
N TYR A 371 -1.47 -17.74 12.65
CA TYR A 371 -1.60 -18.15 11.26
C TYR A 371 -2.71 -19.18 11.09
N VAL A 372 -3.56 -18.96 10.11
CA VAL A 372 -4.61 -19.88 9.69
C VAL A 372 -4.50 -20.07 8.19
N SER A 373 -4.46 -21.32 7.71
CA SER A 373 -4.34 -21.61 6.29
C SER A 373 -3.17 -20.85 5.62
N ILE A 374 -2.01 -20.75 6.27
CA ILE A 374 -0.79 -20.18 5.70
C ILE A 374 0.20 -21.28 5.40
N GLN A 375 0.72 -21.32 4.15
CA GLN A 375 1.68 -22.32 3.68
C GLN A 375 3.08 -21.73 3.50
N ARG A 376 3.18 -20.40 3.42
CA ARG A 376 4.44 -19.72 3.10
C ARG A 376 4.80 -18.67 4.14
N LEU A 377 6.08 -18.61 4.50
CA LEU A 377 6.64 -17.52 5.29
C LEU A 377 7.72 -16.81 4.49
N THR A 378 7.67 -15.49 4.50
CA THR A 378 8.74 -14.65 3.95
C THR A 378 9.28 -13.77 5.06
N GLY A 379 10.58 -13.87 5.35
CA GLY A 379 11.31 -13.06 6.31
C GLY A 379 11.62 -11.65 5.79
N SER A 380 12.52 -11.00 6.49
CA SER A 380 12.90 -9.60 6.30
C SER A 380 14.23 -9.45 5.54
N SER A 381 14.86 -8.30 5.71
CA SER A 381 16.26 -8.09 5.30
C SER A 381 17.26 -8.27 6.44
N HIS A 382 16.86 -8.92 7.54
CA HIS A 382 17.63 -9.14 8.76
C HIS A 382 17.64 -10.62 9.10
N ALA A 383 18.46 -11.02 10.07
CA ALA A 383 18.52 -12.41 10.50
C ALA A 383 17.20 -12.87 11.13
N ASP A 384 16.51 -13.78 10.44
CA ASP A 384 15.19 -14.29 10.78
C ASP A 384 15.22 -15.75 11.27
N LYS A 385 14.14 -16.19 11.91
CA LYS A 385 13.91 -17.59 12.23
C LYS A 385 12.52 -18.00 11.76
N LEU A 386 12.47 -18.83 10.73
CA LEU A 386 11.23 -19.26 10.10
C LEU A 386 10.99 -20.75 10.32
N TYR A 387 9.84 -21.09 10.87
CA TYR A 387 9.47 -22.47 11.16
C TYR A 387 8.16 -22.83 10.44
N GLY A 388 8.19 -23.85 9.62
CA GLY A 388 7.02 -24.48 9.01
C GLY A 388 6.17 -25.26 10.02
N ASN A 389 5.33 -26.13 9.51
CA ASN A 389 4.44 -27.00 10.29
C ASN A 389 4.51 -28.46 9.81
N THR A 390 3.38 -29.16 9.76
CA THR A 390 3.30 -30.55 9.29
C THR A 390 2.88 -30.70 7.84
N GLY A 391 2.59 -29.62 7.16
CA GLY A 391 2.24 -29.57 5.73
C GLY A 391 3.41 -29.13 4.88
N ALA A 392 3.28 -29.23 3.56
CA ALA A 392 4.27 -28.70 2.63
C ALA A 392 4.32 -27.16 2.73
N ASN A 393 5.47 -26.63 3.12
CA ASN A 393 5.69 -25.22 3.32
C ASN A 393 6.71 -24.63 2.34
N VAL A 394 6.66 -23.32 2.13
CA VAL A 394 7.70 -22.56 1.45
C VAL A 394 8.24 -21.51 2.41
N LEU A 395 9.51 -21.61 2.77
CA LEU A 395 10.17 -20.66 3.65
C LEU A 395 11.20 -19.85 2.85
N THR A 396 11.11 -18.54 2.93
CA THR A 396 12.04 -17.60 2.28
C THR A 396 12.66 -16.70 3.34
N GLY A 397 13.97 -16.81 3.59
CA GLY A 397 14.70 -16.00 4.58
C GLY A 397 14.78 -14.55 4.15
N GLY A 398 15.40 -14.31 3.00
CA GLY A 398 15.54 -12.96 2.44
C GLY A 398 16.98 -12.51 2.36
N SER A 399 17.35 -11.54 3.14
CA SER A 399 18.76 -11.18 3.37
C SER A 399 19.05 -11.27 4.86
N GLY A 400 20.22 -11.66 5.23
CA GLY A 400 20.57 -11.86 6.64
C GLY A 400 21.16 -13.25 6.83
N ASN A 401 21.47 -13.63 8.06
CA ASN A 401 21.83 -15.00 8.35
C ASN A 401 20.62 -15.66 9.01
N ASP A 402 19.88 -16.39 8.22
CA ASP A 402 18.55 -16.89 8.57
C ASP A 402 18.59 -18.34 9.07
N LEU A 403 17.63 -18.68 9.91
CA LEU A 403 17.35 -20.06 10.30
C LEU A 403 16.00 -20.48 9.74
N LEU A 404 16.01 -21.44 8.82
CA LEU A 404 14.80 -22.00 8.21
C LEU A 404 14.64 -23.46 8.65
N ASN A 405 13.45 -23.81 9.13
CA ASN A 405 13.10 -25.21 9.47
C ASN A 405 11.74 -25.56 8.89
N GLY A 406 11.73 -26.44 7.88
CA GLY A 406 10.50 -26.86 7.18
C GLY A 406 9.52 -27.60 8.09
N GLY A 407 10.03 -28.51 8.91
CA GLY A 407 9.23 -29.27 9.86
C GLY A 407 8.92 -30.68 9.37
N SER A 408 7.70 -30.92 8.95
CA SER A 408 7.32 -32.16 8.29
C SER A 408 6.54 -31.83 7.02
N GLY A 409 6.63 -32.67 6.01
CA GLY A 409 6.05 -32.38 4.71
C GLY A 409 7.15 -32.32 3.66
N ASN A 410 6.79 -31.99 2.44
CA ASN A 410 7.78 -31.73 1.39
C ASN A 410 7.94 -30.23 1.26
N ASP A 411 8.97 -29.71 1.88
CA ASP A 411 9.16 -28.29 2.06
C ASP A 411 10.10 -27.69 0.99
N THR A 412 9.97 -26.39 0.74
CA THR A 412 10.92 -25.63 -0.08
C THR A 412 11.55 -24.54 0.77
N LEU A 413 12.86 -24.57 0.93
CA LEU A 413 13.63 -23.63 1.73
C LEU A 413 14.53 -22.80 0.82
N TYR A 414 14.41 -21.48 0.88
CA TYR A 414 15.25 -20.51 0.20
C TYR A 414 15.82 -19.54 1.22
N GLY A 415 17.10 -19.70 1.57
CA GLY A 415 17.80 -18.82 2.51
C GLY A 415 17.86 -17.39 1.99
N GLY A 416 18.42 -17.23 0.80
CA GLY A 416 18.63 -15.93 0.17
C GLY A 416 20.06 -15.46 0.30
N LEU A 417 20.27 -14.17 0.63
CA LEU A 417 21.60 -13.62 0.82
C LEU A 417 22.03 -13.73 2.28
N GLY A 418 23.13 -14.40 2.55
CA GLY A 418 23.65 -14.53 3.88
C GLY A 418 24.43 -15.83 4.09
N ALA A 419 24.60 -16.20 5.34
CA ALA A 419 25.04 -17.55 5.71
C ALA A 419 23.87 -18.19 6.46
N ASP A 420 23.08 -18.97 5.75
CA ASP A 420 21.79 -19.43 6.22
C ASP A 420 21.90 -20.87 6.76
N ASP A 421 21.16 -21.11 7.83
CA ASP A 421 21.05 -22.41 8.47
C ASP A 421 19.69 -23.05 8.07
N MET A 422 19.72 -24.17 7.35
CA MET A 422 18.53 -24.82 6.82
C MET A 422 18.37 -26.24 7.34
N VAL A 423 17.16 -26.55 7.80
CA VAL A 423 16.73 -27.88 8.22
C VAL A 423 15.45 -28.23 7.43
N GLY A 424 15.50 -29.22 6.56
CA GLY A 424 14.32 -29.70 5.81
C GLY A 424 13.30 -30.33 6.73
N GLY A 425 13.74 -31.29 7.51
CA GLY A 425 12.93 -32.03 8.45
C GLY A 425 12.50 -33.38 7.92
N ALA A 426 11.23 -33.72 8.08
CA ALA A 426 10.72 -35.01 7.62
C ALA A 426 9.95 -34.88 6.30
N GLY A 427 10.45 -35.48 5.25
CA GLY A 427 9.86 -35.43 3.93
C GLY A 427 10.90 -35.49 2.81
N GLY A 428 10.54 -35.10 1.63
CA GLY A 428 11.45 -34.86 0.51
C GLY A 428 11.52 -33.35 0.25
N ASP A 429 12.57 -32.72 0.79
CA ASP A 429 12.66 -31.28 0.85
C ASP A 429 13.49 -30.71 -0.30
N THR A 430 13.20 -29.47 -0.67
CA THR A 430 13.93 -28.77 -1.73
C THR A 430 14.66 -27.55 -1.14
N PHE A 431 15.99 -27.58 -1.21
CA PHE A 431 16.83 -26.45 -0.86
C PHE A 431 17.15 -25.66 -2.12
N LEU A 432 16.52 -24.50 -2.26
CA LEU A 432 16.54 -23.68 -3.47
C LEU A 432 17.63 -22.62 -3.40
N PHE A 433 18.40 -22.49 -4.50
CA PHE A 433 19.39 -21.45 -4.73
C PHE A 433 19.12 -20.79 -6.08
N LYS A 434 19.03 -19.48 -6.12
CA LYS A 434 18.65 -18.71 -7.33
C LYS A 434 19.82 -17.98 -7.97
N THR A 435 20.83 -17.67 -7.18
CA THR A 435 22.03 -16.96 -7.64
C THR A 435 23.29 -17.53 -6.99
N LEU A 436 24.46 -17.29 -7.60
CA LEU A 436 25.77 -17.65 -6.99
C LEU A 436 26.04 -16.91 -5.68
N ALA A 437 25.35 -15.78 -5.44
CA ALA A 437 25.51 -14.97 -4.23
C ALA A 437 24.73 -15.53 -3.03
N ASP A 438 23.80 -16.44 -3.26
CA ASP A 438 22.98 -17.02 -2.18
C ASP A 438 23.84 -17.87 -1.23
N SER A 439 24.86 -18.56 -1.74
CA SER A 439 25.78 -19.33 -0.89
C SER A 439 27.21 -19.22 -1.38
N THR A 440 28.05 -18.47 -0.68
CA THR A 440 29.38 -18.12 -1.16
C THR A 440 30.47 -19.08 -0.69
N VAL A 441 31.66 -18.99 -1.30
CA VAL A 441 32.85 -19.76 -0.90
C VAL A 441 33.32 -19.39 0.52
N ALA A 442 33.14 -18.11 0.89
CA ALA A 442 33.50 -17.62 2.21
C ALA A 442 32.51 -18.13 3.26
N VAL A 443 33.02 -18.60 4.41
CA VAL A 443 32.20 -19.15 5.51
C VAL A 443 31.14 -18.14 5.99
N ALA A 444 31.45 -16.84 5.95
CA ALA A 444 30.53 -15.78 6.38
C ALA A 444 29.31 -15.55 5.45
N GLY A 445 29.26 -16.21 4.31
CA GLY A 445 28.13 -16.15 3.38
C GLY A 445 27.88 -17.52 2.75
N ARG A 446 28.23 -18.61 3.45
CA ARG A 446 27.99 -19.97 3.01
C ARG A 446 26.86 -20.59 3.80
N ASP A 447 25.89 -21.12 3.09
CA ASP A 447 24.76 -21.80 3.70
C ASP A 447 25.12 -23.20 4.20
N THR A 448 24.43 -23.60 5.27
CA THR A 448 24.54 -24.92 5.87
C THR A 448 23.17 -25.62 5.88
N ILE A 449 23.13 -26.83 5.32
CA ILE A 449 21.98 -27.73 5.41
C ILE A 449 22.34 -28.84 6.41
N PHE A 450 21.53 -28.98 7.46
CA PHE A 450 21.87 -29.82 8.61
C PHE A 450 21.43 -31.29 8.48
N ASP A 451 20.42 -31.57 7.69
CA ASP A 451 19.74 -32.88 7.66
C ASP A 451 19.54 -33.47 6.26
N PHE A 452 20.25 -32.99 5.26
CA PHE A 452 20.08 -33.42 3.87
C PHE A 452 20.12 -34.94 3.71
N SER A 453 19.08 -35.50 3.11
CA SER A 453 18.94 -36.93 2.84
C SER A 453 18.32 -37.22 1.46
N GLY A 454 19.14 -37.37 0.44
CA GLY A 454 18.67 -37.75 -0.91
C GLY A 454 17.82 -39.03 -0.94
N SER A 455 18.03 -39.95 0.02
CA SER A 455 17.18 -41.16 0.15
C SER A 455 15.79 -40.87 0.73
N ALA A 456 15.62 -39.79 1.47
CA ALA A 456 14.31 -39.29 1.92
C ALA A 456 13.57 -38.53 0.80
N GLY A 457 14.29 -38.10 -0.21
CA GLY A 457 13.73 -37.36 -1.34
C GLY A 457 14.24 -35.92 -1.46
N ASP A 458 15.17 -35.51 -0.61
CA ASP A 458 15.71 -34.16 -0.64
C ASP A 458 16.45 -33.84 -1.94
N ARG A 459 16.40 -32.58 -2.32
CA ARG A 459 17.02 -32.04 -3.53
C ARG A 459 17.70 -30.70 -3.26
N LEU A 460 18.84 -30.50 -3.94
CA LEU A 460 19.44 -29.17 -4.11
C LEU A 460 18.99 -28.64 -5.46
N ASP A 461 18.15 -27.60 -5.45
CA ASP A 461 17.66 -26.95 -6.67
C ASP A 461 18.55 -25.76 -7.03
N LEU A 462 19.35 -25.94 -8.08
CA LEU A 462 20.26 -24.97 -8.65
C LEU A 462 19.81 -24.49 -10.04
N SER A 463 18.63 -24.92 -10.49
CA SER A 463 18.13 -24.68 -11.85
C SER A 463 17.94 -23.21 -12.21
N ALA A 464 17.81 -22.34 -11.21
CA ALA A 464 17.71 -20.89 -11.42
C ALA A 464 19.07 -20.22 -11.58
N ILE A 465 20.17 -20.88 -11.20
CA ILE A 465 21.52 -20.32 -11.31
C ILE A 465 22.04 -20.51 -12.74
N ASP A 466 22.42 -19.40 -13.37
CA ASP A 466 23.19 -19.47 -14.63
C ASP A 466 24.59 -20.04 -14.35
N ALA A 467 24.80 -21.29 -14.75
CA ALA A 467 26.06 -21.99 -14.54
C ALA A 467 27.20 -21.49 -15.45
N ASN A 468 26.93 -20.67 -16.47
CA ASN A 468 27.93 -20.12 -17.38
C ASN A 468 27.59 -18.71 -17.83
N SER A 469 27.97 -17.73 -17.04
CA SER A 469 27.71 -16.31 -17.31
C SER A 469 28.39 -15.74 -18.57
N ALA A 470 29.29 -16.51 -19.21
CA ALA A 470 29.90 -16.11 -20.48
C ALA A 470 29.03 -16.44 -21.70
N THR A 471 27.97 -17.24 -21.53
CA THR A 471 27.06 -17.67 -22.58
C THR A 471 25.67 -17.05 -22.31
N SER A 472 25.01 -16.50 -23.33
CA SER A 472 23.69 -15.92 -23.18
C SER A 472 22.62 -16.97 -22.82
N GLY A 473 21.75 -16.65 -21.89
CA GLY A 473 20.69 -17.52 -21.37
C GLY A 473 21.11 -18.19 -20.06
N ASN A 474 20.21 -18.98 -19.46
CA ASN A 474 20.50 -19.77 -18.27
C ASN A 474 21.01 -21.15 -18.68
N GLN A 475 22.22 -21.52 -18.27
CA GLN A 475 22.83 -22.82 -18.49
C GLN A 475 22.78 -23.69 -17.24
N ALA A 476 22.53 -24.98 -17.39
CA ALA A 476 22.56 -25.96 -16.32
C ALA A 476 23.99 -26.32 -15.91
N PHE A 477 24.20 -26.64 -14.63
CA PHE A 477 25.45 -27.23 -14.17
C PHE A 477 25.63 -28.67 -14.70
N THR A 478 26.87 -29.06 -14.94
CA THR A 478 27.28 -30.45 -15.20
C THR A 478 27.89 -31.03 -13.93
N TYR A 479 27.23 -32.05 -13.36
CA TYR A 479 27.71 -32.71 -12.16
C TYR A 479 28.81 -33.72 -12.45
N LEU A 480 30.00 -33.51 -11.86
CA LEU A 480 31.21 -34.34 -12.03
C LEU A 480 31.40 -35.40 -10.94
N GLY A 481 30.46 -35.52 -9.97
CA GLY A 481 30.68 -36.34 -8.78
C GLY A 481 31.81 -35.78 -7.92
N THR A 482 32.81 -36.59 -7.59
CA THR A 482 33.97 -36.18 -6.80
C THR A 482 35.17 -35.79 -7.65
N ALA A 483 35.07 -35.81 -8.99
CA ALA A 483 36.18 -35.44 -9.87
C ALA A 483 36.55 -33.95 -9.75
N ALA A 484 37.81 -33.63 -10.04
CA ALA A 484 38.24 -32.23 -10.06
C ALA A 484 37.68 -31.48 -11.27
N PHE A 485 37.53 -30.19 -11.15
CA PHE A 485 37.14 -29.30 -12.26
C PHE A 485 38.08 -29.45 -13.47
N THR A 486 37.50 -29.58 -14.64
CA THR A 486 38.27 -29.73 -15.90
C THR A 486 38.68 -28.37 -16.48
N GLY A 487 37.98 -27.31 -16.13
CA GLY A 487 38.13 -25.97 -16.65
C GLY A 487 37.08 -25.61 -17.72
N THR A 488 35.97 -26.34 -17.69
CA THR A 488 34.77 -25.97 -18.43
C THR A 488 33.85 -25.21 -17.50
N ALA A 489 33.33 -24.07 -17.93
CA ALA A 489 32.36 -23.30 -17.11
C ALA A 489 31.07 -24.13 -16.89
N GLY A 490 30.46 -24.00 -15.73
CA GLY A 490 29.26 -24.71 -15.35
C GLY A 490 29.49 -26.11 -14.77
N GLU A 491 30.66 -26.39 -14.21
CA GLU A 491 30.96 -27.67 -13.54
C GLU A 491 30.55 -27.62 -12.06
N LEU A 492 29.89 -28.69 -11.59
CA LEU A 492 29.50 -28.92 -10.19
C LEU A 492 30.18 -30.18 -9.68
N ARG A 493 30.72 -30.14 -8.49
CA ARG A 493 31.35 -31.28 -7.83
C ARG A 493 31.05 -31.35 -6.34
N CYS A 494 31.18 -32.50 -5.73
CA CYS A 494 31.11 -32.65 -4.29
C CYS A 494 32.41 -33.16 -3.66
N ILE A 495 32.64 -32.81 -2.42
CA ILE A 495 33.70 -33.37 -1.59
C ILE A 495 33.09 -33.85 -0.28
N LYS A 496 33.08 -35.17 -0.10
CA LYS A 496 32.64 -35.79 1.15
C LYS A 496 33.81 -35.88 2.09
N GLN A 497 33.61 -35.40 3.29
CA GLN A 497 34.54 -35.50 4.43
C GLN A 497 34.03 -36.52 5.46
N ALA A 498 34.69 -36.62 6.62
CA ALA A 498 34.32 -37.59 7.65
C ALA A 498 32.94 -37.26 8.30
N SER A 499 32.63 -36.00 8.49
CA SER A 499 31.38 -35.50 9.09
C SER A 499 30.53 -34.73 8.12
N ASP A 500 31.09 -34.16 7.06
CA ASP A 500 30.48 -33.14 6.22
C ASP A 500 30.53 -33.48 4.74
N THR A 501 29.72 -32.83 3.95
CA THR A 501 29.83 -32.83 2.50
C THR A 501 29.73 -31.40 1.97
N TYR A 502 30.61 -31.06 1.02
CA TYR A 502 30.59 -29.75 0.36
C TYR A 502 30.24 -29.93 -1.10
N VAL A 503 29.33 -29.05 -1.58
CA VAL A 503 29.03 -28.93 -3.01
C VAL A 503 29.72 -27.66 -3.50
N TYR A 504 30.43 -27.75 -4.63
CA TYR A 504 31.19 -26.64 -5.21
C TYR A 504 30.85 -26.47 -6.68
N GLY A 505 30.67 -25.23 -7.13
CA GLY A 505 30.47 -24.85 -8.51
C GLY A 505 31.62 -24.00 -9.05
N ASP A 506 31.99 -24.25 -10.34
CA ASP A 506 32.89 -23.42 -11.16
C ASP A 506 32.06 -22.89 -12.34
N SER A 507 31.64 -21.62 -12.26
CA SER A 507 30.74 -21.01 -13.21
C SER A 507 31.47 -20.30 -14.38
N ASN A 508 32.80 -20.14 -14.27
CA ASN A 508 33.60 -19.40 -15.24
C ASN A 508 34.69 -20.22 -15.91
N GLY A 509 34.92 -21.48 -15.47
CA GLY A 509 35.88 -22.41 -16.04
C GLY A 509 37.34 -22.16 -15.64
N ASP A 510 37.59 -21.39 -14.57
CA ASP A 510 38.96 -21.11 -14.11
C ASP A 510 39.52 -22.18 -13.15
N LYS A 511 38.74 -23.22 -12.89
CA LYS A 511 39.04 -24.35 -11.98
C LYS A 511 39.04 -23.97 -10.49
N LYS A 512 38.50 -22.82 -10.16
CA LYS A 512 38.28 -22.41 -8.76
C LYS A 512 36.81 -22.52 -8.40
N VAL A 513 36.56 -22.46 -7.12
CA VAL A 513 35.20 -22.50 -6.59
C VAL A 513 34.63 -21.10 -6.61
N ASP A 514 33.48 -20.89 -7.27
CA ASP A 514 32.73 -19.63 -7.30
C ASP A 514 31.53 -19.66 -6.35
N PHE A 515 31.04 -20.88 -6.04
CA PHE A 515 29.83 -21.13 -5.26
C PHE A 515 30.04 -22.36 -4.38
N ALA A 516 29.54 -22.36 -3.13
CA ALA A 516 29.74 -23.46 -2.20
C ALA A 516 28.55 -23.65 -1.27
N ILE A 517 28.05 -24.89 -1.13
CA ILE A 517 27.05 -25.28 -0.12
C ILE A 517 27.71 -26.24 0.85
N HIS A 518 27.41 -26.11 2.14
CA HIS A 518 27.81 -27.02 3.20
C HIS A 518 26.62 -27.92 3.60
N LEU A 519 26.81 -29.23 3.58
CA LEU A 519 25.91 -30.20 4.20
C LEU A 519 26.58 -30.71 5.48
N ASP A 520 25.98 -30.46 6.64
CA ASP A 520 26.50 -30.82 7.96
C ASP A 520 26.28 -32.32 8.24
N ASN A 521 26.44 -33.14 7.21
CA ASN A 521 26.43 -34.58 7.29
C ASN A 521 27.23 -35.21 6.13
N ALA A 522 27.75 -36.40 6.39
CA ALA A 522 28.59 -37.13 5.44
C ALA A 522 27.74 -37.94 4.43
N VAL A 523 27.16 -37.27 3.43
CA VAL A 523 26.34 -37.89 2.40
C VAL A 523 27.12 -38.17 1.11
N SER A 524 26.67 -39.15 0.34
CA SER A 524 27.19 -39.42 -1.01
C SER A 524 26.13 -38.96 -2.00
N LEU A 525 26.43 -37.86 -2.70
CA LEU A 525 25.51 -37.27 -3.67
C LEU A 525 25.60 -37.95 -5.02
N SER A 526 24.46 -38.03 -5.69
CA SER A 526 24.27 -38.51 -7.07
C SER A 526 23.66 -37.38 -7.91
N ASN A 527 23.63 -37.54 -9.22
CA ASN A 527 22.95 -36.56 -10.09
C ASN A 527 21.46 -36.37 -9.76
N GLY A 528 20.82 -37.44 -9.22
CA GLY A 528 19.41 -37.38 -8.83
C GLY A 528 19.12 -36.54 -7.58
N ASP A 529 20.13 -36.10 -6.83
CA ASP A 529 19.97 -35.23 -5.66
C ASP A 529 19.96 -33.76 -6.03
N PHE A 530 20.11 -33.45 -7.34
CA PHE A 530 20.10 -32.10 -7.87
C PHE A 530 18.94 -31.85 -8.84
N VAL A 531 18.46 -30.65 -8.89
CA VAL A 531 17.72 -30.05 -10.00
C VAL A 531 18.66 -29.02 -10.64
N LEU A 532 19.12 -29.28 -11.88
CA LEU A 532 20.15 -28.49 -12.56
C LEU A 532 19.63 -27.79 -13.79
#